data_b5fd3d2126dcb31495ee8bd4017e73a3
#
_entry.id   b5fd3d2126dcb31495ee8bd4017e73a3
#
_cell.length_a   1.000
_cell.length_b   1.000
_cell.length_c   1.000
_cell.angle_alpha   90.00
_cell.angle_beta   90.00
_cell.angle_gamma   90.00
#
_symmetry.space_group_name_H-M   'P 1'
#
loop_
_entity.id
_entity.type
_entity.pdbx_description
1 polymer ?
#
loop_
_entity_poly.entity_id
_entity_poly.type
_entity_poly.pdbx_seq_one_letter_code
_entity_poly.pdbx_strand_id
1 'polypeptide(L)'
;MKKLFIIPALLGAMFLTSCEDFLDVNKSKDSAITTSVDQVLPVATFYASQICYDHAEYGVYMCQALTTGGKSQTGSYPYSQGWEFLGVNRHPMWRRHFYDLGANINKMNEIAEEKGNRNAILIGRTVMLMSTMMTTDAFGAMPLSEVYKSNSPKYDSQAEIYEWMFKEADELLKLYQDPEWVKCPTNLLINQKMDRIYAGDMQKWETFCKALKARLLLRKLPNWKNTPEVCQEIIRVVDDALATWEEPRYYYPGGVTESNCPWGPYAPKINSWESRDNRLDESIPTTFFLHGILGSIDGTYQVSRGYALDPRAAKIMEPRNQISGMLHLESNIGMDINNTIADFPDLLTQSTKTNPWTSNTGYIALMTTEELMFIKAEAQFWGNDINGAYNTTVEATKENMKRYGIEEATLVDHALNQYKRFFEIKLPGAGQFTIADLMQQKYVAMYLQPEQWTDMRRYNYSSSQNGISYAAPGQTPVYVYDVKNVHNGTNALFAKDAANFNKTYSLHRPFNLYEAYWCTPEDYGVNATLSPNAWVNRLNADTETETKYNKKELEKNGYYTTNAAGEKILDYRILKKRLIWAQKNPAVVQCADDNIEWM
;
A
#
# COMPACT_ATOMS: atom_id res chain seq x y z
N MET A 1 72.40 3.34 45.12
CA MET A 1 71.66 2.65 44.07
C MET A 1 70.25 2.31 44.54
N LYS A 2 69.43 3.27 45.00
CA LYS A 2 68.03 3.08 45.45
C LYS A 2 67.06 4.17 44.98
N LYS A 3 67.37 4.93 43.93
CA LYS A 3 66.50 6.01 43.40
C LYS A 3 66.08 5.86 41.94
N LEU A 4 66.34 4.68 41.30
CA LEU A 4 66.05 4.52 39.87
C LEU A 4 64.83 3.61 39.56
N PHE A 5 64.09 3.12 40.57
CA PHE A 5 62.94 2.22 40.39
C PHE A 5 61.56 2.85 40.72
N ILE A 6 61.53 4.12 41.14
CA ILE A 6 60.24 4.79 41.49
C ILE A 6 59.63 5.52 40.29
N ILE A 7 60.43 5.93 39.29
CA ILE A 7 59.95 6.68 38.14
C ILE A 7 59.15 5.80 37.12
N PRO A 8 59.48 4.53 36.84
CA PRO A 8 58.63 3.71 35.95
C PRO A 8 57.32 3.28 36.57
N ALA A 9 57.20 3.19 37.89
CA ALA A 9 55.94 2.82 38.58
C ALA A 9 54.92 3.97 38.62
N LEU A 10 55.37 5.23 38.66
CA LEU A 10 54.46 6.39 38.55
C LEU A 10 53.99 6.66 37.12
N LEU A 11 54.82 6.37 36.10
CA LEU A 11 54.40 6.46 34.70
C LEU A 11 53.42 5.32 34.28
N GLY A 12 53.53 4.15 34.91
CA GLY A 12 52.57 3.05 34.70
C GLY A 12 51.20 3.27 35.32
N ALA A 13 51.12 4.04 36.44
CA ALA A 13 49.89 4.37 37.11
C ALA A 13 49.12 5.52 36.44
N MET A 14 49.78 6.38 35.66
CA MET A 14 49.10 7.43 34.87
C MET A 14 48.46 6.93 33.57
N PHE A 15 48.76 5.73 33.10
CA PHE A 15 48.13 5.15 31.92
C PHE A 15 46.89 4.31 32.22
N LEU A 16 46.55 4.05 33.48
CA LEU A 16 45.39 3.26 33.88
C LEU A 16 44.15 4.09 34.22
N THR A 17 44.25 5.41 34.31
CA THR A 17 43.11 6.32 34.58
C THR A 17 42.61 7.03 33.33
N SER A 18 43.19 6.76 32.13
CA SER A 18 42.87 7.46 30.90
C SER A 18 41.94 6.67 29.94
N CYS A 19 41.47 5.51 30.34
CA CYS A 19 40.65 4.68 29.40
C CYS A 19 39.16 4.73 29.64
N GLU A 20 38.65 5.29 30.74
CA GLU A 20 37.21 5.44 30.93
C GLU A 20 36.65 6.68 30.22
N ASP A 21 37.38 7.80 30.18
CA ASP A 21 36.96 8.98 29.42
C ASP A 21 37.10 8.86 27.90
N PHE A 22 37.95 7.94 27.40
CA PHE A 22 38.11 7.72 25.94
C PHE A 22 37.03 6.85 25.33
N LEU A 23 36.33 6.07 26.15
CA LEU A 23 35.15 5.28 25.71
C LEU A 23 33.86 6.10 25.75
N ASP A 24 33.85 7.26 26.38
CA ASP A 24 32.71 8.15 26.43
C ASP A 24 32.68 9.19 25.30
N VAL A 25 33.64 9.13 24.35
CA VAL A 25 33.69 9.97 23.14
C VAL A 25 32.53 9.71 22.18
N ASN A 26 31.79 8.62 22.36
CA ASN A 26 30.58 8.34 21.60
C ASN A 26 29.31 9.00 22.13
N LYS A 27 29.39 9.69 23.24
CA LYS A 27 28.33 10.62 23.64
C LYS A 27 28.66 12.01 23.11
N SER A 28 28.15 12.32 21.92
CA SER A 28 28.20 13.67 21.39
C SER A 28 27.63 14.61 22.44
N LYS A 29 28.39 15.59 22.90
CA LYS A 29 27.93 16.64 23.81
C LYS A 29 26.83 17.51 23.18
N ASP A 30 26.65 17.41 21.87
CA ASP A 30 25.65 18.13 21.08
C ASP A 30 24.42 17.28 20.75
N SER A 31 24.41 15.99 21.11
CA SER A 31 23.19 15.19 21.02
C SER A 31 22.35 15.42 22.27
N ALA A 32 21.08 15.72 22.07
CA ALA A 32 20.11 15.87 23.16
C ALA A 32 20.17 14.63 24.07
N ILE A 33 20.74 14.79 25.28
CA ILE A 33 20.96 13.71 26.24
C ILE A 33 19.61 13.18 26.78
N THR A 34 18.54 13.98 26.65
CA THR A 34 17.19 13.63 27.07
C THR A 34 16.19 13.91 25.95
N THR A 35 15.53 12.88 25.48
CA THR A 35 14.40 12.96 24.55
C THR A 35 13.10 12.77 25.34
N SER A 36 12.02 13.38 24.88
CA SER A 36 10.69 13.25 25.48
C SER A 36 9.68 12.67 24.48
N VAL A 37 8.55 12.15 24.99
CA VAL A 37 7.43 11.72 24.15
C VAL A 37 6.98 12.83 23.20
N ASP A 38 6.92 14.08 23.68
CA ASP A 38 6.51 15.24 22.89
C ASP A 38 7.46 15.55 21.72
N GLN A 39 8.72 15.13 21.78
CA GLN A 39 9.67 15.29 20.68
C GLN A 39 9.58 14.15 19.66
N VAL A 40 9.23 12.94 20.09
CA VAL A 40 9.23 11.76 19.22
C VAL A 40 7.86 11.51 18.57
N LEU A 41 6.76 11.77 19.27
CA LEU A 41 5.42 11.50 18.76
C LEU A 41 5.08 12.20 17.43
N PRO A 42 5.44 13.50 17.20
CA PRO A 42 5.24 14.13 15.91
C PRO A 42 6.02 13.44 14.78
N VAL A 43 7.22 12.96 15.08
CA VAL A 43 8.06 12.22 14.13
C VAL A 43 7.43 10.87 13.80
N ALA A 44 6.93 10.15 14.80
CA ALA A 44 6.24 8.87 14.62
C ALA A 44 4.97 9.02 13.78
N THR A 45 4.13 10.04 14.03
CA THR A 45 2.92 10.28 13.24
C THR A 45 3.22 10.73 11.81
N PHE A 46 4.31 11.49 11.60
CA PHE A 46 4.79 11.84 10.27
C PHE A 46 5.24 10.59 9.50
N TYR A 47 6.10 9.75 10.06
CA TYR A 47 6.57 8.56 9.37
C TYR A 47 5.48 7.49 9.21
N ALA A 48 4.45 7.47 10.06
CA ALA A 48 3.26 6.67 9.83
C ALA A 48 2.54 7.06 8.52
N SER A 49 2.49 8.34 8.19
CA SER A 49 1.96 8.81 6.90
C SER A 49 2.91 8.50 5.74
N GLN A 50 4.22 8.65 5.95
CA GLN A 50 5.21 8.39 4.89
C GLN A 50 5.25 6.92 4.48
N ILE A 51 5.14 5.97 5.42
CA ILE A 51 5.11 4.54 5.05
C ILE A 51 3.85 4.20 4.26
N CYS A 52 2.70 4.82 4.56
CA CYS A 52 1.49 4.66 3.75
C CYS A 52 1.71 5.20 2.32
N TYR A 53 2.34 6.36 2.19
CA TYR A 53 2.70 6.92 0.87
C TYR A 53 3.64 5.99 0.09
N ASP A 54 4.73 5.53 0.71
CA ASP A 54 5.72 4.68 0.04
C ASP A 54 5.08 3.38 -0.48
N HIS A 55 4.21 2.75 0.32
CA HIS A 55 3.47 1.55 -0.12
C HIS A 55 2.47 1.86 -1.24
N ALA A 56 1.76 2.98 -1.17
CA ALA A 56 0.81 3.39 -2.18
C ALA A 56 1.50 3.78 -3.50
N GLU A 57 2.65 4.44 -3.43
CA GLU A 57 3.47 4.81 -4.59
C GLU A 57 3.94 3.60 -5.37
N TYR A 58 4.42 2.56 -4.68
CA TYR A 58 4.72 1.29 -5.36
C TYR A 58 3.44 0.60 -5.83
N GLY A 59 2.43 0.57 -4.98
CA GLY A 59 1.17 -0.14 -5.23
C GLY A 59 0.46 0.31 -6.50
N VAL A 60 0.41 1.61 -6.77
CA VAL A 60 -0.34 2.17 -7.91
C VAL A 60 0.20 1.69 -9.27
N TYR A 61 1.50 1.41 -9.34
CA TYR A 61 2.12 0.81 -10.54
C TYR A 61 1.97 -0.70 -10.55
N MET A 62 2.19 -1.37 -9.41
CA MET A 62 2.07 -2.83 -9.31
C MET A 62 0.66 -3.32 -9.59
N CYS A 63 -0.37 -2.57 -9.26
CA CYS A 63 -1.75 -2.89 -9.58
C CYS A 63 -2.20 -2.43 -10.97
N GLN A 64 -1.30 -1.85 -11.75
CA GLN A 64 -1.57 -1.39 -13.12
C GLN A 64 -2.63 -0.28 -13.23
N ALA A 65 -2.77 0.56 -12.20
CA ALA A 65 -3.54 1.78 -12.36
C ALA A 65 -2.78 2.81 -13.19
N LEU A 66 -1.50 2.95 -12.89
CA LEU A 66 -0.58 3.86 -13.57
C LEU A 66 0.61 3.11 -14.17
N THR A 67 1.26 3.80 -15.10
CA THR A 67 2.50 3.40 -15.72
C THR A 67 3.38 4.62 -15.98
N THR A 68 4.66 4.39 -16.29
CA THR A 68 5.53 5.49 -16.72
C THR A 68 5.19 5.93 -18.13
N GLY A 69 5.19 7.24 -18.34
CA GLY A 69 5.04 7.84 -19.65
C GLY A 69 6.28 8.59 -20.08
N GLY A 70 6.63 8.48 -21.36
CA GLY A 70 7.61 9.35 -21.97
C GLY A 70 8.99 8.76 -22.17
N LYS A 71 9.76 9.52 -22.97
CA LYS A 71 11.11 9.15 -23.42
C LYS A 71 12.18 9.17 -22.34
N SER A 72 11.89 9.59 -21.14
CA SER A 72 12.88 9.75 -20.10
C SER A 72 13.11 8.47 -19.29
N GLN A 73 12.96 7.31 -19.90
CA GLN A 73 13.31 6.03 -19.30
C GLN A 73 14.83 5.82 -19.09
N THR A 74 15.61 6.85 -19.36
CA THR A 74 17.04 6.81 -19.08
C THR A 74 17.33 7.07 -17.60
N GLY A 75 17.21 6.04 -16.80
CA GLY A 75 17.96 5.92 -15.55
C GLY A 75 17.48 6.73 -14.33
N SER A 76 16.44 7.53 -14.42
CA SER A 76 16.04 8.43 -13.32
C SER A 76 14.69 8.11 -12.68
N TYR A 77 14.02 7.06 -13.12
CA TYR A 77 12.70 6.67 -12.61
C TYR A 77 12.79 5.67 -11.50
N PRO A 78 11.87 5.69 -10.54
CA PRO A 78 11.74 4.59 -9.60
C PRO A 78 11.53 3.30 -10.39
N TYR A 79 12.29 2.30 -10.08
CA TYR A 79 12.21 1.00 -10.73
C TYR A 79 10.81 0.38 -10.66
N SER A 80 10.03 0.74 -9.64
CA SER A 80 8.62 0.37 -9.53
C SER A 80 7.78 0.79 -10.73
N GLN A 81 8.01 1.98 -11.28
CA GLN A 81 7.27 2.48 -12.42
C GLN A 81 7.53 1.69 -13.71
N GLY A 82 8.77 1.23 -13.88
CA GLY A 82 9.18 0.41 -15.03
C GLY A 82 9.13 -1.09 -14.76
N TRP A 83 8.74 -1.52 -13.55
CA TRP A 83 8.82 -2.90 -13.10
C TRP A 83 10.24 -3.48 -13.16
N GLU A 84 11.24 -2.63 -13.07
CA GLU A 84 12.64 -3.02 -13.00
C GLU A 84 13.09 -3.16 -11.55
N PHE A 85 13.21 -4.39 -11.06
CA PHE A 85 13.56 -4.65 -9.66
C PHE A 85 15.04 -4.98 -9.43
N LEU A 86 15.80 -5.22 -10.51
CA LEU A 86 17.20 -5.63 -10.40
C LEU A 86 18.12 -4.55 -9.83
N GLY A 87 17.84 -3.30 -10.16
CA GLY A 87 18.61 -2.18 -9.65
C GLY A 87 18.15 -1.70 -8.28
N VAL A 88 17.05 -2.26 -7.75
CA VAL A 88 16.52 -1.85 -6.44
C VAL A 88 17.31 -2.52 -5.35
N ASN A 89 18.16 -1.75 -4.70
CA ASN A 89 18.96 -2.16 -3.56
C ASN A 89 18.52 -1.49 -2.25
N ARG A 90 17.60 -0.55 -2.33
CA ARG A 90 16.97 0.15 -1.20
C ARG A 90 15.47 0.20 -1.39
N HIS A 91 14.72 -0.17 -0.37
CA HIS A 91 13.28 -0.03 -0.33
C HIS A 91 12.88 1.02 0.71
N PRO A 92 12.22 2.12 0.29
CA PRO A 92 11.76 3.15 1.24
C PRO A 92 10.93 2.57 2.37
N MET A 93 9.99 1.65 2.06
CA MET A 93 9.13 0.99 3.05
C MET A 93 9.91 0.22 4.10
N TRP A 94 10.96 -0.53 3.71
CA TRP A 94 11.84 -1.26 4.63
C TRP A 94 12.54 -0.32 5.58
N ARG A 95 13.15 0.73 5.03
CA ARG A 95 13.82 1.76 5.82
C ARG A 95 12.84 2.47 6.75
N ARG A 96 11.64 2.86 6.26
CA ARG A 96 10.62 3.50 7.11
C ARG A 96 10.24 2.62 8.28
N HIS A 97 9.97 1.34 8.02
CA HIS A 97 9.55 0.41 9.07
C HIS A 97 10.59 0.25 10.16
N PHE A 98 11.84 -0.05 9.80
CA PHE A 98 12.87 -0.39 10.79
C PHE A 98 13.59 0.81 11.39
N TYR A 99 13.88 1.83 10.59
CA TYR A 99 14.72 2.95 11.03
C TYR A 99 13.92 4.21 11.32
N ASP A 100 13.21 4.75 10.33
CA ASP A 100 12.63 6.08 10.48
C ASP A 100 11.40 6.07 11.43
N LEU A 101 10.56 5.03 11.37
CA LEU A 101 9.39 4.88 12.24
C LEU A 101 9.69 4.02 13.45
N GLY A 102 10.14 2.78 13.22
CA GLY A 102 10.20 1.78 14.27
C GLY A 102 11.23 2.09 15.34
N ALA A 103 12.44 2.57 14.99
CA ALA A 103 13.44 2.97 15.98
C ALA A 103 12.96 4.15 16.83
N ASN A 104 12.25 5.12 16.22
CA ASN A 104 11.67 6.24 16.95
C ASN A 104 10.56 5.79 17.91
N ILE A 105 9.66 4.90 17.47
CA ILE A 105 8.61 4.35 18.33
C ILE A 105 9.21 3.50 19.45
N ASN A 106 10.22 2.67 19.16
CA ASN A 106 10.91 1.91 20.20
C ASN A 106 11.47 2.85 21.28
N LYS A 107 12.15 3.93 20.87
CA LYS A 107 12.67 4.92 21.80
C LYS A 107 11.57 5.66 22.56
N MET A 108 10.48 6.00 21.88
CA MET A 108 9.31 6.63 22.51
C MET A 108 8.71 5.73 23.59
N ASN A 109 8.57 4.44 23.33
CA ASN A 109 8.01 3.48 24.27
C ASN A 109 8.91 3.32 25.51
N GLU A 110 10.24 3.24 25.36
CA GLU A 110 11.19 3.23 26.48
C GLU A 110 10.98 4.43 27.40
N ILE A 111 10.94 5.64 26.83
CA ILE A 111 10.72 6.87 27.57
C ILE A 111 9.33 6.88 28.23
N ALA A 112 8.32 6.41 27.50
CA ALA A 112 6.95 6.37 27.98
C ALA A 112 6.77 5.39 29.15
N GLU A 113 7.44 4.25 29.12
CA GLU A 113 7.49 3.30 30.25
C GLU A 113 8.12 3.94 31.49
N GLU A 114 9.29 4.56 31.34
CA GLU A 114 9.97 5.25 32.44
C GLU A 114 9.10 6.34 33.07
N LYS A 115 8.29 7.04 32.29
CA LYS A 115 7.46 8.18 32.75
C LYS A 115 6.03 7.77 33.11
N GLY A 116 5.61 6.55 32.87
CA GLY A 116 4.23 6.10 33.07
C GLY A 116 3.24 6.65 32.04
N ASN A 117 3.71 6.98 30.82
CA ASN A 117 2.85 7.47 29.73
C ASN A 117 2.31 6.29 28.89
N ARG A 118 1.31 5.62 29.42
CA ARG A 118 0.69 4.44 28.78
C ARG A 118 -0.03 4.78 27.48
N ASN A 119 -0.56 6.00 27.36
CA ASN A 119 -1.20 6.49 26.14
C ASN A 119 -0.22 6.52 24.96
N ALA A 120 1.00 7.01 25.17
CA ALA A 120 2.03 7.03 24.14
C ALA A 120 2.43 5.61 23.69
N ILE A 121 2.51 4.67 24.63
CA ILE A 121 2.79 3.25 24.33
C ILE A 121 1.70 2.65 23.44
N LEU A 122 0.41 2.90 23.75
CA LEU A 122 -0.70 2.41 22.95
C LEU A 122 -0.69 2.98 21.53
N ILE A 123 -0.44 4.27 21.38
CA ILE A 123 -0.30 4.93 20.07
C ILE A 123 0.84 4.29 19.28
N GLY A 124 2.02 4.18 19.89
CA GLY A 124 3.21 3.62 19.25
C GLY A 124 3.00 2.17 18.78
N ARG A 125 2.44 1.32 19.66
CA ARG A 125 2.13 -0.08 19.32
C ARG A 125 1.08 -0.19 18.22
N THR A 126 0.04 0.66 18.23
CA THR A 126 -1.00 0.68 17.17
C THR A 126 -0.39 1.06 15.82
N VAL A 127 0.47 2.07 15.78
CA VAL A 127 1.17 2.47 14.55
C VAL A 127 2.12 1.37 14.07
N MET A 128 2.84 0.71 14.99
CA MET A 128 3.73 -0.41 14.63
C MET A 128 2.96 -1.63 14.13
N LEU A 129 1.77 -1.93 14.67
CA LEU A 129 0.90 -2.98 14.14
C LEU A 129 0.56 -2.73 12.66
N MET A 130 0.16 -1.48 12.31
CA MET A 130 -0.08 -1.08 10.92
C MET A 130 1.17 -1.25 10.06
N SER A 131 2.29 -0.70 10.51
CA SER A 131 3.55 -0.73 9.77
C SER A 131 4.07 -2.16 9.55
N THR A 132 3.97 -3.03 10.56
CA THR A 132 4.35 -4.44 10.49
C THR A 132 3.50 -5.18 9.46
N MET A 133 2.18 -4.97 9.46
CA MET A 133 1.27 -5.56 8.48
C MET A 133 1.66 -5.19 7.05
N MET A 134 1.81 -3.89 6.80
CA MET A 134 2.17 -3.39 5.46
C MET A 134 3.53 -3.92 5.01
N THR A 135 4.52 -3.96 5.89
CA THR A 135 5.88 -4.39 5.55
C THR A 135 5.95 -5.89 5.29
N THR A 136 5.35 -6.72 6.14
CA THR A 136 5.30 -8.18 5.87
C THR A 136 4.48 -8.50 4.62
N ASP A 137 3.44 -7.71 4.32
CA ASP A 137 2.66 -7.85 3.09
C ASP A 137 3.45 -7.45 1.83
N ALA A 138 4.49 -6.65 1.97
CA ALA A 138 5.38 -6.33 0.86
C ALA A 138 6.55 -7.33 0.71
N PHE A 139 7.13 -7.79 1.81
CA PHE A 139 8.40 -8.54 1.79
C PHE A 139 8.26 -10.02 2.24
N GLY A 140 7.23 -10.38 2.98
CA GLY A 140 7.08 -11.71 3.58
C GLY A 140 7.82 -11.82 4.92
N ALA A 141 8.71 -12.80 5.07
CA ALA A 141 9.52 -12.97 6.27
C ALA A 141 10.42 -11.75 6.51
N MET A 142 10.52 -11.31 7.78
CA MET A 142 11.33 -10.15 8.17
C MET A 142 11.68 -10.22 9.67
N PRO A 143 12.66 -9.46 10.15
CA PRO A 143 12.94 -9.35 11.58
C PRO A 143 11.73 -8.82 12.37
N LEU A 144 11.36 -9.48 13.45
CA LEU A 144 10.34 -9.04 14.41
C LEU A 144 10.77 -9.28 15.84
N SER A 145 11.00 -10.53 16.23
CA SER A 145 11.24 -10.92 17.63
C SER A 145 12.57 -10.43 18.20
N GLU A 146 13.58 -10.23 17.35
CA GLU A 146 14.92 -9.78 17.73
C GLU A 146 15.25 -8.35 17.25
N VAL A 147 14.30 -7.67 16.60
CA VAL A 147 14.50 -6.31 16.14
C VAL A 147 14.84 -5.39 17.32
N TYR A 148 15.81 -4.48 17.14
CA TYR A 148 16.39 -3.59 18.17
C TYR A 148 17.13 -4.29 19.33
N LYS A 149 17.23 -5.63 19.32
CA LYS A 149 17.95 -6.42 20.32
C LYS A 149 19.24 -7.03 19.78
N SER A 150 19.37 -7.15 18.47
CA SER A 150 20.50 -7.75 17.79
C SER A 150 20.93 -6.89 16.59
N ASN A 151 22.25 -6.86 16.31
CA ASN A 151 22.78 -6.23 15.09
C ASN A 151 22.58 -7.11 13.84
N SER A 152 22.21 -8.37 14.03
CA SER A 152 21.89 -9.33 12.99
C SER A 152 20.68 -10.15 13.42
N PRO A 153 19.48 -9.51 13.48
CA PRO A 153 18.28 -10.15 13.97
C PRO A 153 17.84 -11.28 13.02
N LYS A 154 17.34 -12.38 13.58
CA LYS A 154 16.74 -13.44 12.77
C LYS A 154 15.50 -12.93 12.05
N TYR A 155 15.18 -13.58 10.92
CA TYR A 155 13.89 -13.38 10.24
C TYR A 155 12.86 -14.33 10.84
N ASP A 156 11.78 -13.76 11.32
CA ASP A 156 10.58 -14.52 11.68
C ASP A 156 9.79 -14.81 10.39
N SER A 157 9.21 -16.00 10.30
CA SER A 157 8.37 -16.36 9.15
C SER A 157 7.11 -15.50 9.08
N GLN A 158 6.54 -15.35 7.90
CA GLN A 158 5.31 -14.57 7.75
C GLN A 158 4.16 -15.15 8.60
N ALA A 159 4.11 -16.46 8.81
CA ALA A 159 3.12 -17.10 9.68
C ALA A 159 3.28 -16.68 11.15
N GLU A 160 4.51 -16.67 11.67
CA GLU A 160 4.80 -16.20 13.04
C GLU A 160 4.49 -14.70 13.19
N ILE A 161 4.79 -13.89 12.18
CA ILE A 161 4.48 -12.45 12.18
C ILE A 161 2.96 -12.23 12.23
N TYR A 162 2.18 -12.98 11.44
CA TYR A 162 0.72 -12.89 11.45
C TYR A 162 0.12 -13.36 12.78
N GLU A 163 0.65 -14.43 13.36
CA GLU A 163 0.24 -14.87 14.68
C GLU A 163 0.49 -13.80 15.75
N TRP A 164 1.65 -13.16 15.70
CA TRP A 164 1.97 -12.04 16.57
C TRP A 164 1.00 -10.86 16.35
N MET A 165 0.73 -10.47 15.09
CA MET A 165 -0.17 -9.35 14.80
C MET A 165 -1.60 -9.57 15.32
N PHE A 166 -2.14 -10.80 15.20
CA PHE A 166 -3.46 -11.12 15.76
C PHE A 166 -3.47 -10.99 17.29
N LYS A 167 -2.45 -11.51 17.96
CA LYS A 167 -2.30 -11.40 19.41
C LYS A 167 -2.12 -9.96 19.85
N GLU A 168 -1.30 -9.21 19.14
CA GLU A 168 -1.03 -7.78 19.41
C GLU A 168 -2.30 -6.94 19.29
N ALA A 169 -3.07 -7.13 18.22
CA ALA A 169 -4.34 -6.43 18.03
C ALA A 169 -5.33 -6.71 19.17
N ASP A 170 -5.45 -7.97 19.59
CA ASP A 170 -6.34 -8.37 20.69
C ASP A 170 -5.87 -7.81 22.04
N GLU A 171 -4.57 -7.80 22.28
CA GLU A 171 -3.99 -7.23 23.50
C GLU A 171 -4.18 -5.71 23.55
N LEU A 172 -3.86 -5.01 22.46
CA LEU A 172 -4.07 -3.57 22.37
C LEU A 172 -5.52 -3.18 22.68
N LEU A 173 -6.50 -3.87 22.09
CA LEU A 173 -7.90 -3.58 22.33
C LEU A 173 -8.31 -3.83 23.80
N LYS A 174 -7.72 -4.81 24.47
CA LYS A 174 -7.92 -5.00 25.92
C LYS A 174 -7.32 -3.85 26.71
N LEU A 175 -6.10 -3.41 26.38
CA LEU A 175 -5.41 -2.33 27.07
C LEU A 175 -6.10 -0.99 26.87
N TYR A 176 -6.66 -0.69 25.70
CA TYR A 176 -7.46 0.51 25.48
C TYR A 176 -8.72 0.58 26.36
N GLN A 177 -9.25 -0.56 26.78
CA GLN A 177 -10.44 -0.66 27.63
C GLN A 177 -10.10 -0.85 29.12
N ASP A 178 -8.84 -1.12 29.43
CA ASP A 178 -8.40 -1.36 30.80
C ASP A 178 -8.35 -0.03 31.60
N PRO A 179 -9.18 0.09 32.66
CA PRO A 179 -9.17 1.29 33.50
C PRO A 179 -7.82 1.56 34.18
N GLU A 180 -7.04 0.52 34.44
CA GLU A 180 -5.71 0.64 35.02
C GLU A 180 -4.66 1.10 34.03
N TRP A 181 -4.93 0.99 32.75
CA TRP A 181 -4.08 1.49 31.69
C TRP A 181 -4.50 2.90 31.25
N VAL A 182 -5.61 3.03 30.58
CA VAL A 182 -6.02 4.28 29.93
C VAL A 182 -6.58 5.28 30.93
N LYS A 183 -7.36 4.80 31.91
CA LYS A 183 -8.02 5.65 32.92
C LYS A 183 -7.24 5.76 34.23
N CYS A 184 -6.03 5.22 34.31
CA CYS A 184 -5.19 5.31 35.48
C CYS A 184 -4.89 6.79 35.82
N PRO A 185 -5.11 7.27 37.06
CA PRO A 185 -4.88 8.67 37.43
C PRO A 185 -3.44 9.14 37.24
N THR A 186 -2.49 8.21 37.23
CA THR A 186 -1.06 8.50 37.01
C THR A 186 -0.66 8.48 35.55
N ASN A 187 -1.58 8.09 34.62
CA ASN A 187 -1.30 8.05 33.20
C ASN A 187 -1.19 9.48 32.65
N LEU A 188 -0.13 9.74 31.90
CA LEU A 188 0.11 11.05 31.31
C LEU A 188 -0.79 11.26 30.09
N LEU A 189 -1.35 12.45 29.98
CA LEU A 189 -2.09 12.88 28.80
C LEU A 189 -1.15 13.14 27.64
N ILE A 190 -1.61 12.84 26.45
CA ILE A 190 -0.91 13.19 25.20
C ILE A 190 -1.07 14.69 24.95
N ASN A 191 0.03 15.34 24.65
CA ASN A 191 0.01 16.71 24.16
C ASN A 191 -0.67 16.77 22.78
N GLN A 192 -1.83 17.41 22.72
CA GLN A 192 -2.67 17.47 21.53
C GLN A 192 -1.96 18.02 20.27
N LYS A 193 -0.97 18.90 20.46
CA LYS A 193 -0.20 19.46 19.34
C LYS A 193 0.83 18.48 18.78
N MET A 194 1.19 17.46 19.53
CA MET A 194 2.23 16.49 19.18
C MET A 194 1.64 15.26 18.47
N ASP A 195 0.43 14.88 18.80
CA ASP A 195 -0.32 13.88 17.99
C ASP A 195 -0.98 14.56 16.79
N ARG A 196 -0.36 14.41 15.63
CA ARG A 196 -0.77 15.06 14.36
C ARG A 196 -1.90 14.33 13.64
N ILE A 197 -2.43 13.25 14.22
CA ILE A 197 -3.50 12.43 13.64
C ILE A 197 -4.81 12.65 14.41
N TYR A 198 -4.81 12.41 15.69
CA TYR A 198 -6.03 12.46 16.51
C TYR A 198 -5.95 13.43 17.71
N ALA A 199 -4.92 14.24 17.77
CA ALA A 199 -4.73 15.24 18.84
C ALA A 199 -4.82 14.65 20.27
N GLY A 200 -4.36 13.42 20.45
CA GLY A 200 -4.32 12.73 21.74
C GLY A 200 -5.64 12.06 22.14
N ASP A 201 -6.60 11.97 21.23
CA ASP A 201 -7.89 11.30 21.49
C ASP A 201 -7.71 9.78 21.47
N MET A 202 -7.66 9.17 22.64
CA MET A 202 -7.42 7.73 22.82
C MET A 202 -8.60 6.88 22.35
N GLN A 203 -9.83 7.42 22.33
CA GLN A 203 -10.98 6.68 21.79
C GLN A 203 -10.88 6.54 20.26
N LYS A 204 -10.41 7.57 19.56
CA LYS A 204 -10.15 7.49 18.12
C LYS A 204 -9.02 6.52 17.81
N TRP A 205 -7.96 6.50 18.63
CA TRP A 205 -6.88 5.51 18.50
C TRP A 205 -7.36 4.09 18.74
N GLU A 206 -8.23 3.84 19.74
CA GLU A 206 -8.88 2.54 19.94
C GLU A 206 -9.69 2.13 18.70
N THR A 207 -10.51 3.05 18.18
CA THR A 207 -11.32 2.79 16.97
C THR A 207 -10.43 2.47 15.77
N PHE A 208 -9.33 3.18 15.59
CA PHE A 208 -8.35 2.85 14.54
C PHE A 208 -7.72 1.47 14.75
N CYS A 209 -7.40 1.09 15.97
CA CYS A 209 -6.91 -0.26 16.28
C CYS A 209 -7.95 -1.36 15.91
N LYS A 210 -9.25 -1.12 16.17
CA LYS A 210 -10.34 -2.00 15.69
C LYS A 210 -10.35 -2.11 14.17
N ALA A 211 -10.22 -0.99 13.47
CA ALA A 211 -10.15 -0.97 12.01
C ALA A 211 -8.93 -1.73 11.47
N LEU A 212 -7.77 -1.61 12.11
CA LEU A 212 -6.58 -2.42 11.79
C LEU A 212 -6.82 -3.91 12.02
N LYS A 213 -7.51 -4.29 13.11
CA LYS A 213 -7.91 -5.68 13.32
C LYS A 213 -8.83 -6.19 12.20
N ALA A 214 -9.78 -5.38 11.74
CA ALA A 214 -10.63 -5.74 10.60
C ALA A 214 -9.82 -5.93 9.31
N ARG A 215 -8.88 -5.02 9.00
CA ARG A 215 -7.94 -5.14 7.87
C ARG A 215 -7.10 -6.42 7.99
N LEU A 216 -6.60 -6.74 9.17
CA LEU A 216 -5.81 -7.94 9.43
C LEU A 216 -6.66 -9.23 9.25
N LEU A 217 -7.88 -9.25 9.76
CA LEU A 217 -8.80 -10.37 9.57
C LEU A 217 -9.16 -10.58 8.10
N LEU A 218 -9.29 -9.50 7.32
CA LEU A 218 -9.57 -9.57 5.90
C LEU A 218 -8.51 -10.37 5.12
N ARG A 219 -7.26 -10.42 5.60
CA ARG A 219 -6.21 -11.25 4.98
C ARG A 219 -6.57 -12.74 4.94
N LYS A 220 -7.47 -13.19 5.80
CA LYS A 220 -7.96 -14.58 5.76
C LYS A 220 -8.83 -14.86 4.53
N LEU A 221 -9.40 -13.82 3.89
CA LEU A 221 -10.29 -13.92 2.74
C LEU A 221 -9.56 -13.55 1.43
N PRO A 222 -9.93 -14.18 0.30
CA PRO A 222 -10.81 -15.34 0.17
C PRO A 222 -10.08 -16.68 0.30
N ASN A 223 -8.74 -16.69 0.38
CA ASN A 223 -7.94 -17.88 0.12
C ASN A 223 -7.49 -18.63 1.39
N TRP A 224 -7.08 -17.91 2.43
CA TRP A 224 -6.32 -18.53 3.54
C TRP A 224 -7.21 -19.28 4.53
N LYS A 225 -8.15 -18.58 5.15
CA LYS A 225 -9.08 -19.16 6.15
C LYS A 225 -10.48 -18.56 5.97
N ASN A 226 -11.05 -18.75 4.80
CA ASN A 226 -12.38 -18.25 4.50
C ASN A 226 -13.43 -19.16 5.15
N THR A 227 -13.94 -18.75 6.31
CA THR A 227 -15.00 -19.43 7.03
C THR A 227 -16.11 -18.46 7.44
N PRO A 228 -17.35 -18.95 7.65
CA PRO A 228 -18.46 -18.10 8.10
C PRO A 228 -18.15 -17.34 9.39
N GLU A 229 -17.44 -17.95 10.32
CA GLU A 229 -17.06 -17.34 11.60
C GLU A 229 -16.12 -16.15 11.39
N VAL A 230 -15.13 -16.28 10.49
CA VAL A 230 -14.22 -15.18 10.14
C VAL A 230 -14.98 -14.04 9.49
N CYS A 231 -15.90 -14.35 8.57
CA CYS A 231 -16.74 -13.32 7.93
C CYS A 231 -17.59 -12.58 8.96
N GLN A 232 -18.24 -13.28 9.87
CA GLN A 232 -19.04 -12.70 10.95
C GLN A 232 -18.18 -11.86 11.91
N GLU A 233 -16.99 -12.32 12.26
CA GLU A 233 -16.06 -11.56 13.09
C GLU A 233 -15.65 -10.25 12.42
N ILE A 234 -15.32 -10.27 11.13
CA ILE A 234 -14.99 -9.06 10.36
C ILE A 234 -16.16 -8.07 10.38
N ILE A 235 -17.36 -8.52 10.05
CA ILE A 235 -18.55 -7.67 10.04
C ILE A 235 -18.75 -7.01 11.40
N ARG A 236 -18.70 -7.79 12.48
CA ARG A 236 -18.85 -7.28 13.84
C ARG A 236 -17.79 -6.23 14.20
N VAL A 237 -16.52 -6.51 13.89
CA VAL A 237 -15.41 -5.58 14.21
C VAL A 237 -15.53 -4.30 13.40
N VAL A 238 -15.94 -4.38 12.13
CA VAL A 238 -16.16 -3.19 11.29
C VAL A 238 -17.33 -2.37 11.80
N ASP A 239 -18.46 -2.99 12.16
CA ASP A 239 -19.64 -2.28 12.68
C ASP A 239 -19.29 -1.56 14.00
N ASP A 240 -18.55 -2.20 14.89
CA ASP A 240 -18.07 -1.59 16.13
C ASP A 240 -17.11 -0.41 15.87
N ALA A 241 -16.24 -0.53 14.88
CA ALA A 241 -15.36 0.56 14.47
C ALA A 241 -16.13 1.73 13.83
N LEU A 242 -17.05 1.45 12.91
CA LEU A 242 -17.81 2.48 12.20
C LEU A 242 -18.71 3.31 13.15
N ALA A 243 -19.13 2.75 14.29
CA ALA A 243 -19.96 3.46 15.26
C ALA A 243 -19.32 4.75 15.81
N THR A 244 -17.99 4.81 15.87
CA THR A 244 -17.23 5.97 16.38
C THR A 244 -16.11 6.39 15.44
N TRP A 245 -16.21 6.01 14.15
CA TRP A 245 -15.15 6.19 13.18
C TRP A 245 -14.87 7.67 12.87
N GLU A 246 -13.63 8.03 12.97
CA GLU A 246 -13.05 9.21 12.35
C GLU A 246 -11.80 8.78 11.59
N GLU A 247 -11.69 9.15 10.33
CA GLU A 247 -10.60 8.74 9.45
C GLU A 247 -9.24 9.26 9.96
N PRO A 248 -8.24 8.39 10.17
CA PRO A 248 -6.90 8.79 10.62
C PRO A 248 -6.14 9.51 9.51
N ARG A 249 -6.10 10.83 9.58
CA ARG A 249 -5.47 11.70 8.57
C ARG A 249 -4.26 12.41 9.14
N TYR A 250 -3.16 12.34 8.43
CA TYR A 250 -2.03 13.22 8.66
C TYR A 250 -2.06 14.36 7.64
N TYR A 251 -2.30 15.57 8.11
CA TYR A 251 -2.36 16.77 7.27
C TYR A 251 -0.99 17.41 7.11
N TYR A 252 -0.66 17.76 5.87
CA TYR A 252 0.57 18.46 5.52
C TYR A 252 0.33 19.97 5.55
N PRO A 253 1.18 20.74 6.26
CA PRO A 253 0.96 22.17 6.40
C PRO A 253 1.23 22.95 5.10
N GLY A 254 2.02 22.40 4.17
CA GLY A 254 2.41 23.12 2.97
C GLY A 254 3.38 24.28 3.25
N GLY A 255 3.51 25.17 2.30
CA GLY A 255 4.28 26.43 2.42
C GLY A 255 5.74 26.32 2.01
N VAL A 256 6.41 25.21 2.34
CA VAL A 256 7.75 24.87 1.85
C VAL A 256 7.76 23.44 1.33
N THR A 257 8.66 23.14 0.40
CA THR A 257 8.70 21.85 -0.30
C THR A 257 8.70 20.66 0.67
N GLU A 258 9.50 20.72 1.72
CA GLU A 258 9.64 19.65 2.71
C GLU A 258 8.38 19.40 3.55
N SER A 259 7.46 20.38 3.57
CA SER A 259 6.19 20.32 4.31
C SER A 259 4.98 20.04 3.41
N ASN A 260 5.19 19.85 2.12
CA ASN A 260 4.13 19.53 1.19
C ASN A 260 3.73 18.05 1.27
N CYS A 261 2.46 17.79 0.93
CA CYS A 261 1.98 16.43 0.77
C CYS A 261 2.74 15.74 -0.38
N PRO A 262 3.20 14.48 -0.19
CA PRO A 262 3.97 13.80 -1.23
C PRO A 262 3.19 13.52 -2.52
N TRP A 263 1.87 13.55 -2.49
CA TRP A 263 1.03 13.51 -3.70
C TRP A 263 0.76 14.89 -4.31
N GLY A 264 1.20 15.97 -3.67
CA GLY A 264 1.00 17.33 -4.15
C GLY A 264 1.93 17.69 -5.32
N PRO A 265 1.62 18.74 -6.10
CA PRO A 265 2.39 19.11 -7.29
C PRO A 265 3.84 19.52 -6.99
N TYR A 266 4.10 20.02 -5.80
CA TYR A 266 5.45 20.38 -5.34
C TYR A 266 5.89 19.49 -4.18
N ALA A 267 5.77 18.19 -4.37
CA ALA A 267 6.16 17.19 -3.38
C ALA A 267 7.66 17.30 -3.00
N PRO A 268 8.02 16.91 -1.77
CA PRO A 268 9.42 16.88 -1.36
C PRO A 268 10.24 15.97 -2.27
N LYS A 269 11.43 16.41 -2.62
CA LYS A 269 12.41 15.54 -3.31
C LYS A 269 12.87 14.48 -2.33
N ILE A 270 12.66 13.22 -2.68
CA ILE A 270 13.06 12.09 -1.85
C ILE A 270 14.58 11.98 -1.82
N ASN A 271 15.23 12.31 -2.95
CA ASN A 271 16.69 12.32 -3.09
C ASN A 271 17.13 13.53 -3.88
N SER A 272 18.29 14.09 -3.55
CA SER A 272 18.85 15.28 -4.20
C SER A 272 19.17 15.11 -5.69
N TRP A 273 19.21 13.87 -6.19
CA TRP A 273 19.47 13.52 -7.60
C TRP A 273 18.20 13.17 -8.39
N GLU A 274 17.03 13.16 -7.73
CA GLU A 274 15.76 13.03 -8.44
C GLU A 274 15.34 14.41 -8.98
N SER A 275 15.14 14.47 -10.30
CA SER A 275 14.79 15.71 -10.98
C SER A 275 13.32 16.09 -10.88
N ARG A 276 12.49 15.29 -10.15
CA ARG A 276 11.04 15.43 -10.11
C ARG A 276 10.52 15.82 -8.75
N ASP A 277 9.57 16.72 -8.80
CA ASP A 277 8.87 17.19 -7.61
C ASP A 277 7.64 16.31 -7.28
N ASN A 278 7.13 15.52 -8.26
CA ASN A 278 5.98 14.64 -8.05
C ASN A 278 6.02 13.40 -8.95
N ARG A 279 5.67 12.24 -8.42
CA ARG A 279 5.61 10.97 -9.16
C ARG A 279 4.47 10.90 -10.19
N LEU A 280 3.38 11.60 -9.93
CA LEU A 280 2.22 11.60 -10.82
C LEU A 280 2.43 12.44 -12.08
N ASP A 281 3.37 13.39 -12.06
CA ASP A 281 3.57 14.31 -13.17
C ASP A 281 3.97 13.62 -14.48
N GLU A 282 4.69 12.51 -14.38
CA GLU A 282 5.11 11.73 -15.55
C GLU A 282 4.46 10.34 -15.62
N SER A 283 3.44 10.12 -14.80
CA SER A 283 2.67 8.88 -14.83
C SER A 283 1.51 8.97 -15.80
N ILE A 284 1.15 7.81 -16.37
CA ILE A 284 0.10 7.67 -17.36
C ILE A 284 -0.88 6.61 -16.85
N PRO A 285 -2.21 6.81 -17.00
CA PRO A 285 -3.17 5.76 -16.72
C PRO A 285 -3.04 4.63 -17.74
N THR A 286 -3.16 3.38 -17.27
CA THR A 286 -3.18 2.22 -18.16
C THR A 286 -4.52 2.09 -18.88
N THR A 287 -4.56 1.29 -19.96
CA THR A 287 -5.82 0.93 -20.64
C THR A 287 -6.77 0.20 -19.70
N PHE A 288 -6.24 -0.67 -18.85
CA PHE A 288 -7.02 -1.38 -17.84
C PHE A 288 -7.75 -0.40 -16.91
N PHE A 289 -7.05 0.58 -16.36
CA PHE A 289 -7.64 1.56 -15.46
C PHE A 289 -8.58 2.53 -16.20
N LEU A 290 -8.09 3.17 -17.28
CA LEU A 290 -8.83 4.23 -17.96
C LEU A 290 -10.05 3.70 -18.71
N HIS A 291 -9.87 2.70 -19.57
CA HIS A 291 -10.95 2.16 -20.43
C HIS A 291 -11.75 1.03 -19.76
N GLY A 292 -11.06 0.14 -19.06
CA GLY A 292 -11.71 -0.97 -18.37
C GLY A 292 -12.48 -0.48 -17.14
N ILE A 293 -11.75 -0.07 -16.12
CA ILE A 293 -12.32 0.27 -14.81
C ILE A 293 -13.19 1.51 -14.87
N LEU A 294 -12.63 2.64 -15.35
CA LEU A 294 -13.36 3.93 -15.40
C LEU A 294 -14.32 4.02 -16.59
N GLY A 295 -14.22 3.12 -17.56
CA GLY A 295 -15.11 3.07 -18.70
C GLY A 295 -14.98 4.29 -19.62
N SER A 296 -13.76 4.76 -19.85
CA SER A 296 -13.47 5.83 -20.80
C SER A 296 -13.70 5.37 -22.22
N ILE A 297 -14.00 6.32 -23.10
CA ILE A 297 -14.16 6.10 -24.53
C ILE A 297 -12.89 6.60 -25.21
N ASP A 298 -12.32 5.75 -26.08
CA ASP A 298 -11.13 6.10 -26.82
C ASP A 298 -11.40 7.22 -27.85
N GLY A 299 -10.48 8.16 -27.96
CA GLY A 299 -10.31 9.01 -29.14
C GLY A 299 -11.01 10.36 -29.19
N THR A 300 -11.95 10.71 -28.31
CA THR A 300 -12.51 12.07 -28.30
C THR A 300 -12.92 12.55 -26.92
N TYR A 301 -12.11 13.40 -26.37
CA TYR A 301 -12.40 14.09 -25.13
C TYR A 301 -13.20 15.39 -25.40
N GLN A 302 -14.34 15.54 -24.72
CA GLN A 302 -14.97 16.82 -24.52
C GLN A 302 -15.24 17.02 -23.03
N VAL A 303 -14.49 17.92 -22.42
CA VAL A 303 -14.53 18.24 -20.98
C VAL A 303 -15.95 18.44 -20.43
N SER A 304 -16.84 18.97 -21.25
CA SER A 304 -18.21 19.32 -20.84
C SER A 304 -19.21 18.15 -20.88
N ARG A 305 -18.82 16.93 -21.31
CA ARG A 305 -19.81 15.90 -21.65
C ARG A 305 -19.57 14.51 -21.05
N GLY A 306 -18.63 14.38 -20.07
CA GLY A 306 -18.35 13.11 -19.43
C GLY A 306 -17.75 12.06 -20.40
N TYR A 307 -16.45 11.96 -20.42
CA TYR A 307 -15.70 11.06 -21.30
C TYR A 307 -15.54 9.63 -20.76
N ALA A 308 -15.98 9.39 -19.54
CA ALA A 308 -15.96 8.08 -18.90
C ALA A 308 -17.30 7.79 -18.24
N LEU A 309 -17.63 6.50 -18.12
CA LEU A 309 -18.83 6.07 -17.40
C LEU A 309 -18.73 6.44 -15.92
N ASP A 310 -17.55 6.20 -15.31
CA ASP A 310 -17.31 6.53 -13.91
C ASP A 310 -17.12 8.05 -13.73
N PRO A 311 -17.96 8.73 -12.93
CA PRO A 311 -17.85 10.16 -12.73
C PRO A 311 -16.60 10.59 -11.99
N ARG A 312 -15.91 9.67 -11.28
CA ARG A 312 -14.62 9.95 -10.60
C ARG A 312 -13.49 10.20 -11.59
N ALA A 313 -13.58 9.70 -12.81
CA ALA A 313 -12.52 9.86 -13.80
C ALA A 313 -12.14 11.33 -14.03
N ALA A 314 -13.14 12.22 -14.16
CA ALA A 314 -12.90 13.66 -14.34
C ALA A 314 -12.35 14.39 -13.10
N LYS A 315 -12.30 13.69 -11.96
CA LYS A 315 -11.74 14.18 -10.71
C LYS A 315 -10.32 13.64 -10.45
N ILE A 316 -10.05 12.44 -10.99
CA ILE A 316 -8.75 11.78 -10.87
C ILE A 316 -7.78 12.35 -11.89
N MET A 317 -8.24 12.69 -13.08
CA MET A 317 -7.40 13.15 -14.19
C MET A 317 -8.10 14.16 -15.09
N GLU A 318 -7.30 14.99 -15.76
CA GLU A 318 -7.77 15.94 -16.77
C GLU A 318 -6.84 15.93 -17.98
N PRO A 319 -7.29 16.30 -19.19
CA PRO A 319 -6.41 16.37 -20.36
C PRO A 319 -5.42 17.52 -20.20
N ARG A 320 -4.16 17.26 -20.44
CA ARG A 320 -3.11 18.31 -20.51
C ARG A 320 -3.27 19.17 -21.75
N ASN A 321 -3.73 18.56 -22.83
CA ASN A 321 -3.95 19.25 -24.10
C ASN A 321 -5.40 19.02 -24.54
N GLN A 322 -6.14 20.10 -24.78
CA GLN A 322 -7.54 20.04 -25.20
C GLN A 322 -7.74 19.44 -26.61
N ILE A 323 -6.69 19.31 -27.39
CA ILE A 323 -6.75 18.86 -28.79
C ILE A 323 -6.51 17.35 -28.92
N SER A 324 -5.66 16.78 -28.07
CA SER A 324 -5.42 15.35 -28.05
C SER A 324 -6.38 14.68 -27.09
N GLY A 325 -7.03 13.62 -27.51
CA GLY A 325 -7.84 12.78 -26.64
C GLY A 325 -7.04 12.24 -25.46
N MET A 326 -7.69 11.52 -24.56
CA MET A 326 -6.98 10.83 -23.49
C MET A 326 -6.22 9.64 -24.09
N LEU A 327 -4.93 9.80 -24.26
CA LEU A 327 -4.05 8.71 -24.62
C LEU A 327 -3.75 7.84 -23.40
N HIS A 328 -3.46 6.59 -23.64
CA HIS A 328 -3.19 5.57 -22.63
C HIS A 328 -2.16 4.57 -23.15
N LEU A 329 -1.53 3.86 -22.22
CA LEU A 329 -0.64 2.75 -22.55
C LEU A 329 -1.12 1.47 -21.89
N GLU A 330 -0.92 0.36 -22.57
CA GLU A 330 -0.99 -0.94 -21.92
C GLU A 330 0.10 -1.02 -20.85
N SER A 331 -0.10 -1.83 -19.83
CA SER A 331 0.82 -1.95 -18.70
C SER A 331 2.19 -2.58 -19.04
N ASN A 332 2.46 -2.78 -20.30
CA ASN A 332 3.71 -3.32 -20.85
C ASN A 332 4.81 -2.28 -20.90
N ILE A 333 5.21 -1.80 -19.78
CA ILE A 333 6.11 -0.69 -19.71
C ILE A 333 7.55 -1.11 -19.83
N GLY A 334 8.35 -0.19 -20.26
CA GLY A 334 9.70 -0.36 -20.77
C GLY A 334 9.76 -0.19 -22.29
N MET A 335 8.61 -0.02 -22.93
CA MET A 335 8.58 0.27 -24.36
C MET A 335 8.86 1.76 -24.60
N ASP A 336 9.72 2.04 -25.55
CA ASP A 336 9.93 3.42 -26.05
C ASP A 336 8.63 3.91 -26.70
N ILE A 337 8.01 4.92 -26.07
CA ILE A 337 6.84 5.56 -26.64
C ILE A 337 7.27 6.84 -27.34
N ASN A 338 6.82 6.99 -28.59
CA ASN A 338 7.14 8.17 -29.39
C ASN A 338 6.36 9.42 -28.99
N ASN A 339 5.39 9.31 -28.07
CA ASN A 339 4.58 10.41 -27.60
C ASN A 339 5.25 11.16 -26.44
N THR A 340 4.97 12.44 -26.32
CA THR A 340 5.45 13.26 -25.21
C THR A 340 4.48 13.14 -24.02
N ILE A 341 4.95 13.46 -22.81
CA ILE A 341 4.07 13.48 -21.63
C ILE A 341 2.87 14.43 -21.78
N ALA A 342 3.00 15.47 -22.60
CA ALA A 342 1.93 16.41 -22.89
C ALA A 342 0.73 15.78 -23.64
N ASP A 343 0.91 14.61 -24.24
CA ASP A 343 -0.14 13.90 -24.95
C ASP A 343 -1.03 13.08 -24.02
N PHE A 344 -0.67 12.93 -22.74
CA PHE A 344 -1.37 12.11 -21.75
C PHE A 344 -2.13 12.96 -20.73
N PRO A 345 -3.12 12.36 -20.04
CA PRO A 345 -3.87 13.06 -19.01
C PRO A 345 -2.99 13.59 -17.87
N ASP A 346 -3.38 14.71 -17.30
CA ASP A 346 -2.79 15.24 -16.08
C ASP A 346 -3.44 14.57 -14.86
N LEU A 347 -2.65 13.86 -14.08
CA LEU A 347 -3.09 13.18 -12.86
C LEU A 347 -3.08 14.10 -11.64
N LEU A 348 -2.51 15.29 -11.75
CA LEU A 348 -2.48 16.27 -10.66
C LEU A 348 -3.76 17.12 -10.59
N THR A 349 -4.52 17.20 -11.68
CA THR A 349 -5.77 17.98 -11.78
C THR A 349 -5.62 19.41 -11.24
N GLN A 350 -4.53 20.08 -11.60
CA GLN A 350 -4.16 21.38 -11.02
C GLN A 350 -5.17 22.50 -11.35
N SER A 351 -5.77 22.45 -12.52
CA SER A 351 -6.70 23.48 -12.98
C SER A 351 -8.01 23.44 -12.20
N THR A 352 -8.44 22.25 -11.78
CA THR A 352 -9.74 22.06 -11.11
C THR A 352 -9.61 21.98 -9.60
N LYS A 353 -8.42 21.64 -9.06
CA LYS A 353 -8.14 21.43 -7.61
C LYS A 353 -9.16 20.49 -6.94
N THR A 354 -9.67 19.51 -7.68
CA THR A 354 -10.77 18.66 -7.26
C THR A 354 -10.35 17.28 -6.81
N ASN A 355 -9.08 16.90 -7.08
CA ASN A 355 -8.56 15.64 -6.58
C ASN A 355 -8.11 15.82 -5.12
N PRO A 356 -8.72 15.12 -4.15
CA PRO A 356 -8.44 15.32 -2.72
C PRO A 356 -7.02 14.90 -2.32
N TRP A 357 -6.36 14.06 -3.13
CA TRP A 357 -5.03 13.53 -2.84
C TRP A 357 -3.91 14.46 -3.32
N THR A 358 -4.11 15.19 -4.41
CA THR A 358 -3.06 15.91 -5.14
C THR A 358 -2.95 17.40 -4.77
N SER A 359 -3.03 17.71 -3.49
CA SER A 359 -2.82 19.08 -2.95
C SER A 359 -1.55 19.14 -2.11
N ASN A 360 -0.79 20.24 -2.20
CA ASN A 360 0.36 20.48 -1.33
C ASN A 360 0.00 20.53 0.15
N THR A 361 -1.19 21.03 0.46
CA THR A 361 -1.77 21.04 1.81
C THR A 361 -2.74 19.87 2.01
N GLY A 362 -2.58 18.80 1.24
CA GLY A 362 -3.37 17.59 1.33
C GLY A 362 -3.06 16.77 2.57
N TYR A 363 -3.59 15.57 2.61
CA TYR A 363 -3.37 14.62 3.69
C TYR A 363 -3.06 13.22 3.15
N ILE A 364 -2.46 12.41 4.00
CA ILE A 364 -2.39 10.95 3.83
C ILE A 364 -3.32 10.33 4.87
N ALA A 365 -4.27 9.51 4.40
CA ALA A 365 -5.08 8.68 5.27
C ALA A 365 -4.34 7.37 5.57
N LEU A 366 -4.30 6.96 6.83
CA LEU A 366 -3.73 5.67 7.22
C LEU A 366 -4.69 4.51 6.90
N MET A 367 -5.97 4.83 6.86
CA MET A 367 -7.07 3.99 6.38
C MET A 367 -8.24 4.90 6.01
N THR A 368 -8.87 4.67 4.87
CA THR A 368 -10.01 5.47 4.45
C THR A 368 -11.33 4.90 4.97
N THR A 369 -12.37 5.73 5.06
CA THR A 369 -13.70 5.30 5.46
C THR A 369 -14.26 4.24 4.52
N GLU A 370 -14.14 4.49 3.21
CA GLU A 370 -14.60 3.55 2.19
C GLU A 370 -13.83 2.23 2.22
N GLU A 371 -12.55 2.22 2.58
CA GLU A 371 -11.81 0.97 2.79
C GLU A 371 -12.48 0.11 3.87
N LEU A 372 -12.77 0.71 5.01
CA LEU A 372 -13.41 0.01 6.13
C LEU A 372 -14.80 -0.53 5.73
N MET A 373 -15.56 0.23 4.95
CA MET A 373 -16.85 -0.22 4.41
C MET A 373 -16.67 -1.38 3.40
N PHE A 374 -15.68 -1.31 2.52
CA PHE A 374 -15.39 -2.40 1.58
C PHE A 374 -14.90 -3.67 2.28
N ILE A 375 -14.19 -3.56 3.41
CA ILE A 375 -13.84 -4.72 4.24
C ILE A 375 -15.11 -5.45 4.70
N LYS A 376 -16.13 -4.71 5.16
CA LYS A 376 -17.43 -5.28 5.53
C LYS A 376 -18.13 -5.93 4.33
N ALA A 377 -18.21 -5.21 3.20
CA ALA A 377 -18.87 -5.71 1.99
C ALA A 377 -18.27 -7.03 1.52
N GLU A 378 -16.94 -7.15 1.54
CA GLU A 378 -16.22 -8.34 1.14
C GLU A 378 -16.50 -9.52 2.12
N ALA A 379 -16.54 -9.26 3.42
CA ALA A 379 -16.90 -10.25 4.42
C ALA A 379 -18.37 -10.72 4.28
N GLN A 380 -19.28 -9.81 3.97
CA GLN A 380 -20.68 -10.15 3.67
C GLN A 380 -20.78 -11.03 2.43
N PHE A 381 -20.04 -10.70 1.36
CA PHE A 381 -20.03 -11.48 0.13
C PHE A 381 -19.56 -12.93 0.37
N TRP A 382 -18.40 -13.11 1.02
CA TRP A 382 -17.84 -14.41 1.31
C TRP A 382 -18.62 -15.17 2.41
N GLY A 383 -19.33 -14.45 3.28
CA GLY A 383 -20.30 -15.00 4.24
C GLY A 383 -21.65 -15.36 3.63
N ASN A 384 -21.79 -15.23 2.28
CA ASN A 384 -23.00 -15.52 1.51
C ASN A 384 -24.19 -14.58 1.78
N ASP A 385 -23.94 -13.39 2.35
CA ASP A 385 -24.90 -12.28 2.41
C ASP A 385 -24.73 -11.37 1.18
N ILE A 386 -25.19 -11.82 0.03
CA ILE A 386 -25.01 -11.10 -1.23
C ILE A 386 -25.79 -9.77 -1.25
N ASN A 387 -26.97 -9.73 -0.64
CA ASN A 387 -27.75 -8.49 -0.53
C ASN A 387 -27.04 -7.44 0.34
N GLY A 388 -26.53 -7.85 1.49
CA GLY A 388 -25.73 -6.99 2.36
C GLY A 388 -24.48 -6.50 1.67
N ALA A 389 -23.74 -7.39 1.01
CA ALA A 389 -22.53 -7.06 0.26
C ALA A 389 -22.80 -6.03 -0.85
N TYR A 390 -23.87 -6.23 -1.63
CA TYR A 390 -24.29 -5.27 -2.65
C TYR A 390 -24.58 -3.89 -2.05
N ASN A 391 -25.45 -3.83 -1.05
CA ASN A 391 -25.84 -2.57 -0.42
C ASN A 391 -24.62 -1.83 0.18
N THR A 392 -23.78 -2.55 0.90
CA THR A 392 -22.56 -1.96 1.49
C THR A 392 -21.59 -1.50 0.39
N THR A 393 -21.48 -2.22 -0.73
CA THR A 393 -20.64 -1.81 -1.87
C THR A 393 -21.17 -0.51 -2.50
N VAL A 394 -22.48 -0.39 -2.67
CA VAL A 394 -23.11 0.85 -3.18
C VAL A 394 -22.78 2.03 -2.26
N GLU A 395 -22.99 1.87 -0.96
CA GLU A 395 -22.72 2.95 0.00
C GLU A 395 -21.21 3.29 0.10
N ALA A 396 -20.32 2.31 0.08
CA ALA A 396 -18.88 2.54 0.05
C ALA A 396 -18.44 3.29 -1.23
N THR A 397 -19.07 2.95 -2.37
CA THR A 397 -18.83 3.65 -3.64
C THR A 397 -19.31 5.10 -3.59
N LYS A 398 -20.47 5.35 -3.00
CA LYS A 398 -20.98 6.71 -2.79
C LYS A 398 -20.09 7.52 -1.84
N GLU A 399 -19.61 6.92 -0.75
CA GLU A 399 -18.67 7.58 0.17
C GLU A 399 -17.38 7.96 -0.53
N ASN A 400 -16.84 7.07 -1.38
CA ASN A 400 -15.68 7.41 -2.20
C ASN A 400 -15.99 8.52 -3.22
N MET A 401 -17.16 8.51 -3.87
CA MET A 401 -17.58 9.60 -4.77
C MET A 401 -17.69 10.94 -4.04
N LYS A 402 -18.23 10.93 -2.83
CA LYS A 402 -18.34 12.11 -1.97
C LYS A 402 -16.96 12.70 -1.65
N ARG A 403 -15.93 11.87 -1.44
CA ARG A 403 -14.54 12.32 -1.28
C ARG A 403 -14.07 13.18 -2.46
N TYR A 404 -14.53 12.87 -3.67
CA TYR A 404 -14.25 13.65 -4.88
C TYR A 404 -15.28 14.79 -5.13
N GLY A 405 -16.13 15.09 -4.16
CA GLY A 405 -17.16 16.11 -4.29
C GLY A 405 -18.29 15.74 -5.28
N ILE A 406 -18.56 14.44 -5.43
CA ILE A 406 -19.62 13.92 -6.29
C ILE A 406 -20.74 13.38 -5.39
N GLU A 407 -21.80 14.16 -5.24
CA GLU A 407 -23.00 13.80 -4.48
C GLU A 407 -24.25 13.98 -5.34
N GLU A 408 -25.13 12.99 -5.36
CA GLU A 408 -26.34 13.00 -6.20
C GLU A 408 -27.14 14.29 -6.05
N ALA A 409 -27.29 14.75 -4.80
CA ALA A 409 -28.09 15.96 -4.48
C ALA A 409 -27.51 17.28 -5.02
N THR A 410 -26.21 17.30 -5.38
CA THR A 410 -25.52 18.52 -5.83
C THR A 410 -25.22 18.54 -7.32
N LEU A 411 -25.52 17.44 -8.04
CA LEU A 411 -25.23 17.32 -9.46
C LEU A 411 -26.26 18.03 -10.32
N VAL A 412 -25.80 18.72 -11.36
CA VAL A 412 -26.65 19.24 -12.43
C VAL A 412 -27.13 18.10 -13.33
N ASP A 413 -28.19 18.32 -14.13
CA ASP A 413 -28.91 17.27 -14.90
C ASP A 413 -28.01 16.32 -15.67
N HIS A 414 -27.00 16.82 -16.37
CA HIS A 414 -26.10 15.98 -17.15
C HIS A 414 -25.23 15.09 -16.25
N ALA A 415 -24.62 15.64 -15.21
CA ALA A 415 -23.80 14.92 -14.26
C ALA A 415 -24.66 13.95 -13.42
N LEU A 416 -25.90 14.33 -13.08
CA LEU A 416 -26.87 13.46 -12.42
C LEU A 416 -27.22 12.25 -13.29
N ASN A 417 -27.44 12.43 -14.59
CA ASN A 417 -27.69 11.33 -15.51
C ASN A 417 -26.50 10.39 -15.62
N GLN A 418 -25.27 10.90 -15.65
CA GLN A 418 -24.04 10.10 -15.63
C GLN A 418 -23.93 9.30 -14.33
N TYR A 419 -24.18 9.93 -13.18
CA TYR A 419 -24.15 9.29 -11.86
C TYR A 419 -25.16 8.12 -11.79
N LYS A 420 -26.40 8.33 -12.17
CA LYS A 420 -27.44 7.29 -12.18
C LYS A 420 -27.06 6.14 -13.10
N ARG A 421 -26.64 6.46 -14.33
CA ARG A 421 -26.24 5.47 -15.31
C ARG A 421 -25.04 4.64 -14.87
N PHE A 422 -24.10 5.25 -14.14
CA PHE A 422 -22.97 4.51 -13.55
C PHE A 422 -23.48 3.38 -12.62
N PHE A 423 -24.37 3.69 -11.69
CA PHE A 423 -24.93 2.68 -10.78
C PHE A 423 -25.76 1.63 -11.51
N GLU A 424 -26.59 2.03 -12.47
CA GLU A 424 -27.39 1.11 -13.29
C GLU A 424 -26.53 0.09 -14.06
N ILE A 425 -25.34 0.48 -14.50
CA ILE A 425 -24.45 -0.36 -15.31
C ILE A 425 -23.46 -1.14 -14.44
N LYS A 426 -22.79 -0.47 -13.50
CA LYS A 426 -21.69 -1.09 -12.73
C LYS A 426 -22.18 -1.85 -11.50
N LEU A 427 -23.33 -1.47 -10.95
CA LEU A 427 -23.94 -2.09 -9.78
C LEU A 427 -25.45 -2.31 -10.03
N PRO A 428 -25.84 -3.18 -10.97
CA PRO A 428 -27.22 -3.26 -11.48
C PRO A 428 -28.21 -3.91 -10.51
N GLY A 429 -27.75 -4.46 -9.39
CA GLY A 429 -28.59 -5.08 -8.37
C GLY A 429 -28.01 -6.37 -7.82
N ALA A 430 -28.42 -6.73 -6.61
CA ALA A 430 -27.89 -7.86 -5.86
C ALA A 430 -28.04 -9.21 -6.57
N GLY A 431 -29.08 -9.37 -7.41
CA GLY A 431 -29.32 -10.63 -8.15
C GLY A 431 -28.28 -10.97 -9.22
N GLN A 432 -27.50 -9.98 -9.66
CA GLN A 432 -26.42 -10.16 -10.64
C GLN A 432 -25.04 -9.82 -10.06
N PHE A 433 -25.00 -9.44 -8.79
CA PHE A 433 -23.79 -8.97 -8.13
C PHE A 433 -22.77 -10.07 -7.92
N THR A 434 -21.54 -9.81 -8.31
CA THR A 434 -20.41 -10.73 -8.23
C THR A 434 -19.27 -10.10 -7.42
N ILE A 435 -18.29 -10.90 -7.05
CA ILE A 435 -17.07 -10.41 -6.42
C ILE A 435 -16.28 -9.45 -7.33
N ALA A 436 -16.40 -9.59 -8.65
CA ALA A 436 -15.77 -8.69 -9.60
C ALA A 436 -16.35 -7.27 -9.49
N ASP A 437 -17.68 -7.14 -9.37
CA ASP A 437 -18.34 -5.84 -9.23
C ASP A 437 -17.88 -5.12 -7.94
N LEU A 438 -17.79 -5.85 -6.83
CA LEU A 438 -17.28 -5.32 -5.56
C LEU A 438 -15.83 -4.87 -5.70
N MET A 439 -14.95 -5.77 -6.12
CA MET A 439 -13.51 -5.52 -6.13
C MET A 439 -13.09 -4.47 -7.14
N GLN A 440 -13.81 -4.31 -8.25
CA GLN A 440 -13.59 -3.23 -9.21
C GLN A 440 -13.95 -1.87 -8.61
N GLN A 441 -15.00 -1.76 -7.80
CA GLN A 441 -15.32 -0.52 -7.08
C GLN A 441 -14.30 -0.24 -5.97
N LYS A 442 -13.91 -1.26 -5.21
CA LYS A 442 -12.85 -1.15 -4.21
C LYS A 442 -11.51 -0.74 -4.85
N TYR A 443 -11.19 -1.25 -6.04
CA TYR A 443 -9.98 -0.88 -6.76
C TYR A 443 -9.91 0.64 -7.05
N VAL A 444 -11.02 1.26 -7.50
CA VAL A 444 -11.07 2.71 -7.70
C VAL A 444 -10.99 3.46 -6.37
N ALA A 445 -11.68 2.98 -5.35
CA ALA A 445 -11.66 3.60 -4.03
C ALA A 445 -10.26 3.58 -3.39
N MET A 446 -9.49 2.54 -3.67
CA MET A 446 -8.11 2.38 -3.18
C MET A 446 -7.05 3.04 -4.08
N TYR A 447 -7.43 3.83 -5.07
CA TYR A 447 -6.48 4.59 -5.87
C TYR A 447 -5.61 5.49 -4.99
N LEU A 448 -4.28 5.41 -5.15
CA LEU A 448 -3.27 6.05 -4.30
C LEU A 448 -3.32 5.62 -2.81
N GLN A 449 -3.86 4.43 -2.52
CA GLN A 449 -3.88 3.85 -1.19
C GLN A 449 -3.03 2.57 -1.15
N PRO A 450 -2.40 2.24 -0.01
CA PRO A 450 -1.50 1.09 0.10
C PRO A 450 -2.20 -0.26 -0.16
N GLU A 451 -3.49 -0.37 0.16
CA GLU A 451 -4.24 -1.62 0.07
C GLU A 451 -4.61 -2.01 -1.37
N GLN A 452 -4.52 -1.10 -2.35
CA GLN A 452 -4.87 -1.40 -3.74
C GLN A 452 -4.08 -2.60 -4.31
N TRP A 453 -2.76 -2.61 -4.11
CA TRP A 453 -1.92 -3.72 -4.55
C TRP A 453 -2.10 -4.99 -3.70
N THR A 454 -2.30 -4.84 -2.41
CA THR A 454 -2.56 -5.96 -1.51
C THR A 454 -3.84 -6.70 -1.89
N ASP A 455 -4.92 -5.98 -2.18
CA ASP A 455 -6.18 -6.57 -2.63
C ASP A 455 -6.03 -7.34 -3.94
N MET A 456 -5.30 -6.78 -4.91
CA MET A 456 -5.05 -7.45 -6.17
C MET A 456 -4.29 -8.77 -5.99
N ARG A 457 -3.29 -8.79 -5.10
CA ARG A 457 -2.53 -10.01 -4.76
C ARG A 457 -3.38 -11.02 -3.98
N ARG A 458 -4.26 -10.57 -3.08
CA ARG A 458 -5.21 -11.46 -2.37
C ARG A 458 -6.11 -12.21 -3.35
N TYR A 459 -6.46 -11.58 -4.46
CA TYR A 459 -7.19 -12.21 -5.56
C TYR A 459 -6.28 -12.78 -6.65
N ASN A 460 -5.00 -12.97 -6.37
CA ASN A 460 -4.04 -13.62 -7.27
C ASN A 460 -4.03 -13.03 -8.70
N TYR A 461 -4.23 -11.70 -8.84
CA TYR A 461 -4.37 -11.05 -10.15
C TYR A 461 -5.41 -11.70 -11.04
N SER A 462 -6.53 -12.11 -10.47
CA SER A 462 -7.59 -12.88 -11.14
C SER A 462 -8.04 -12.23 -12.44
N SER A 463 -7.59 -12.80 -13.56
CA SER A 463 -7.92 -12.35 -14.91
C SER A 463 -7.89 -13.54 -15.88
N SER A 464 -8.51 -13.40 -17.05
CA SER A 464 -8.42 -14.41 -18.11
C SER A 464 -6.98 -14.63 -18.57
N GLN A 465 -6.12 -13.65 -18.41
CA GLN A 465 -4.69 -13.74 -18.72
C GLN A 465 -3.94 -14.73 -17.82
N ASN A 466 -4.36 -14.91 -16.55
CA ASN A 466 -3.73 -15.86 -15.64
C ASN A 466 -4.62 -17.08 -15.31
N GLY A 467 -5.84 -17.14 -15.83
CA GLY A 467 -6.73 -18.28 -15.69
C GLY A 467 -7.34 -18.49 -14.29
N ILE A 468 -7.17 -17.53 -13.35
CA ILE A 468 -7.68 -17.66 -12.00
C ILE A 468 -9.02 -16.94 -11.87
N SER A 469 -10.06 -17.65 -11.39
CA SER A 469 -11.40 -17.11 -11.17
C SER A 469 -11.89 -17.39 -9.77
N TYR A 470 -12.90 -16.62 -9.33
CA TYR A 470 -13.47 -16.67 -7.98
C TYR A 470 -14.98 -16.74 -8.02
N ALA A 471 -15.56 -17.46 -7.05
CA ALA A 471 -17.01 -17.56 -6.88
C ALA A 471 -17.38 -17.74 -5.41
N ALA A 472 -18.43 -17.09 -4.95
CA ALA A 472 -19.11 -17.47 -3.72
C ALA A 472 -19.89 -18.78 -3.90
N PRO A 473 -20.28 -19.48 -2.83
CA PRO A 473 -21.11 -20.66 -2.92
C PRO A 473 -22.37 -20.42 -3.76
N GLY A 474 -22.59 -21.24 -4.79
CA GLY A 474 -23.76 -21.15 -5.67
C GLY A 474 -23.66 -20.09 -6.78
N GLN A 475 -22.55 -19.35 -6.87
CA GLN A 475 -22.31 -18.40 -7.96
C GLN A 475 -21.43 -18.99 -9.06
N THR A 476 -21.58 -18.45 -10.27
CA THR A 476 -20.69 -18.75 -11.39
C THR A 476 -19.34 -18.06 -11.19
N PRO A 477 -18.21 -18.76 -11.37
CA PRO A 477 -16.89 -18.16 -11.29
C PRO A 477 -16.68 -17.02 -12.27
N VAL A 478 -16.05 -15.94 -11.80
CA VAL A 478 -15.70 -14.77 -12.59
C VAL A 478 -14.22 -14.42 -12.43
N TYR A 479 -13.63 -13.87 -13.48
CA TYR A 479 -12.34 -13.20 -13.38
C TYR A 479 -12.54 -11.81 -12.78
N VAL A 480 -11.94 -11.56 -11.63
CA VAL A 480 -12.19 -10.34 -10.84
C VAL A 480 -11.72 -9.09 -11.58
N TYR A 481 -10.62 -9.19 -12.31
CA TYR A 481 -9.98 -8.07 -13.01
C TYR A 481 -10.10 -8.17 -14.54
N ASP A 482 -11.11 -8.89 -15.04
CA ASP A 482 -11.58 -8.74 -16.42
C ASP A 482 -12.74 -7.76 -16.42
N VAL A 483 -12.52 -6.59 -17.02
CA VAL A 483 -13.48 -5.50 -16.97
C VAL A 483 -14.04 -5.24 -18.36
N LYS A 484 -15.33 -5.47 -18.53
CA LYS A 484 -16.01 -5.15 -19.77
C LYS A 484 -16.35 -3.66 -19.83
N ASN A 485 -15.86 -2.97 -20.85
CA ASN A 485 -16.32 -1.62 -21.12
C ASN A 485 -17.75 -1.69 -21.69
N VAL A 486 -18.72 -1.39 -20.86
CA VAL A 486 -20.14 -1.38 -21.22
C VAL A 486 -20.65 0.02 -21.54
N HIS A 487 -19.76 0.95 -21.84
CA HIS A 487 -20.18 2.27 -22.26
C HIS A 487 -20.96 2.16 -23.57
N ASN A 488 -22.27 2.23 -23.47
CA ASN A 488 -23.18 1.99 -24.57
C ASN A 488 -23.17 3.16 -25.57
N GLY A 489 -22.75 2.89 -26.80
CA GLY A 489 -22.66 3.82 -27.91
C GLY A 489 -23.97 4.36 -28.47
N THR A 490 -25.06 4.33 -27.73
CA THR A 490 -26.33 4.94 -28.16
C THR A 490 -26.28 6.47 -28.23
N ASN A 491 -25.23 7.07 -27.70
CA ASN A 491 -25.00 8.52 -27.86
C ASN A 491 -24.22 8.75 -29.17
N ALA A 492 -24.79 9.50 -30.09
CA ALA A 492 -24.23 9.80 -31.42
C ALA A 492 -22.82 10.46 -31.37
N LEU A 493 -22.43 11.00 -30.22
CA LEU A 493 -21.07 11.55 -29.99
C LEU A 493 -20.00 10.44 -29.91
N PHE A 494 -20.39 9.24 -29.59
CA PHE A 494 -19.51 8.08 -29.35
C PHE A 494 -19.60 7.03 -30.45
N ALA A 495 -20.44 7.24 -31.46
CA ALA A 495 -20.67 6.29 -32.54
C ALA A 495 -19.41 5.99 -33.39
N LYS A 496 -18.37 6.78 -33.28
CA LYS A 496 -17.11 6.58 -34.02
C LYS A 496 -16.22 5.50 -33.43
N ASP A 497 -16.52 5.05 -32.21
CA ASP A 497 -15.61 4.18 -31.46
C ASP A 497 -16.24 2.81 -31.13
N ALA A 498 -17.02 2.28 -32.08
CA ALA A 498 -17.68 0.99 -31.93
C ALA A 498 -16.70 -0.18 -31.61
N ALA A 499 -15.43 -0.04 -31.95
CA ALA A 499 -14.42 -1.07 -31.74
C ALA A 499 -14.07 -1.29 -30.25
N ASN A 500 -14.23 -0.27 -29.40
CA ASN A 500 -13.91 -0.34 -27.96
C ASN A 500 -15.15 -0.58 -27.08
N PHE A 501 -16.35 -0.49 -27.64
CA PHE A 501 -17.58 -0.88 -26.96
C PHE A 501 -17.60 -2.39 -26.74
N ASN A 502 -18.01 -2.80 -25.54
CA ASN A 502 -18.04 -4.20 -25.14
C ASN A 502 -16.67 -4.93 -25.18
N LYS A 503 -15.57 -4.22 -25.38
CA LYS A 503 -14.24 -4.78 -25.24
C LYS A 503 -13.99 -5.11 -23.77
N THR A 504 -13.42 -6.28 -23.52
CA THR A 504 -12.95 -6.66 -22.19
C THR A 504 -11.48 -6.25 -22.05
N TYR A 505 -11.19 -5.56 -20.96
CA TYR A 505 -9.84 -5.19 -20.56
C TYR A 505 -9.43 -6.06 -19.38
N SER A 506 -8.29 -6.70 -19.51
CA SER A 506 -7.70 -7.55 -18.49
C SER A 506 -6.39 -6.95 -18.01
N LEU A 507 -5.91 -7.41 -16.85
CA LEU A 507 -4.55 -7.14 -16.42
C LEU A 507 -3.56 -7.75 -17.42
N HIS A 508 -2.54 -7.01 -17.77
CA HIS A 508 -1.46 -7.47 -18.61
C HIS A 508 -0.22 -7.77 -17.76
N ARG A 509 0.43 -8.90 -18.05
CA ARG A 509 1.72 -9.17 -17.46
C ARG A 509 2.71 -8.09 -17.93
N PRO A 510 3.44 -7.44 -17.01
CA PRO A 510 4.44 -6.44 -17.39
C PRO A 510 5.54 -7.03 -18.26
N PHE A 511 5.87 -6.33 -19.34
CA PHE A 511 6.86 -6.78 -20.32
C PHE A 511 8.27 -6.91 -19.72
N ASN A 512 8.60 -6.03 -18.78
CA ASN A 512 9.92 -5.97 -18.14
C ASN A 512 10.21 -7.07 -17.10
N LEU A 513 9.23 -7.91 -16.79
CA LEU A 513 9.47 -9.12 -15.98
C LEU A 513 10.21 -10.19 -16.76
N TYR A 514 11.09 -9.77 -17.65
CA TYR A 514 11.65 -10.54 -18.73
C TYR A 514 12.68 -11.59 -18.30
N GLU A 515 12.85 -12.57 -19.17
CA GLU A 515 13.59 -13.82 -19.14
C GLU A 515 14.91 -13.87 -18.36
N ALA A 516 15.69 -12.80 -18.36
CA ALA A 516 17.05 -12.84 -17.82
C ALA A 516 17.10 -12.84 -16.28
N TYR A 517 16.02 -12.50 -15.62
CA TYR A 517 16.12 -12.06 -14.24
C TYR A 517 15.45 -12.95 -13.22
N TRP A 518 14.26 -13.48 -13.52
CA TRP A 518 13.54 -14.26 -12.54
C TRP A 518 12.38 -15.12 -13.09
N CYS A 519 12.03 -14.94 -14.36
CA CYS A 519 11.11 -15.81 -15.05
C CYS A 519 11.86 -16.73 -15.99
N THR A 520 11.59 -18.03 -15.95
CA THR A 520 12.12 -18.99 -16.90
C THR A 520 11.38 -18.88 -18.23
N PRO A 521 11.92 -19.44 -19.36
CA PRO A 521 11.18 -19.57 -20.61
C PRO A 521 9.83 -20.29 -20.44
N GLU A 522 9.73 -21.21 -19.47
CA GLU A 522 8.49 -21.89 -19.12
C GLU A 522 7.49 -20.95 -18.45
N ASP A 523 7.95 -20.02 -17.60
CA ASP A 523 7.09 -19.00 -16.98
C ASP A 523 6.54 -18.04 -18.03
N TYR A 524 7.29 -17.79 -19.10
CA TYR A 524 6.88 -16.89 -20.20
C TYR A 524 6.15 -17.60 -21.31
N GLY A 525 6.39 -18.89 -21.50
CA GLY A 525 5.90 -19.65 -22.62
C GLY A 525 6.36 -19.05 -23.96
N VAL A 526 7.16 -19.76 -24.71
CA VAL A 526 7.54 -19.38 -26.10
C VAL A 526 6.30 -19.14 -26.97
N ASN A 527 5.13 -19.56 -26.50
CA ASN A 527 3.83 -19.48 -27.16
C ASN A 527 2.78 -18.63 -26.42
N ALA A 528 3.19 -17.63 -25.67
CA ALA A 528 2.30 -16.64 -25.07
C ALA A 528 1.25 -17.14 -24.06
N THR A 529 1.32 -18.38 -23.59
CA THR A 529 0.49 -18.83 -22.48
C THR A 529 1.18 -18.43 -21.19
N LEU A 530 0.65 -17.40 -20.56
CA LEU A 530 1.23 -16.83 -19.34
C LEU A 530 1.06 -17.82 -18.19
N SER A 531 2.17 -18.15 -17.52
CA SER A 531 2.05 -18.86 -16.26
C SER A 531 1.34 -17.96 -15.24
N PRO A 532 0.33 -18.48 -14.51
CA PRO A 532 -0.31 -17.74 -13.43
C PRO A 532 0.68 -17.33 -12.32
N ASN A 533 1.88 -17.90 -12.32
CA ASN A 533 2.94 -17.63 -11.37
C ASN A 533 3.91 -16.51 -11.80
N ALA A 534 3.72 -15.89 -12.94
CA ALA A 534 4.61 -14.84 -13.48
C ALA A 534 4.27 -13.42 -12.99
N TRP A 535 3.55 -13.29 -11.89
CA TRP A 535 3.15 -12.01 -11.31
C TRP A 535 4.02 -11.65 -10.10
N VAL A 536 4.27 -10.35 -9.91
CA VAL A 536 4.99 -9.86 -8.73
C VAL A 536 4.08 -9.97 -7.50
N ASN A 537 4.46 -10.84 -6.57
CA ASN A 537 3.71 -11.08 -5.34
C ASN A 537 4.35 -10.46 -4.10
N ARG A 538 5.63 -10.12 -4.18
CA ARG A 538 6.37 -9.44 -3.10
C ARG A 538 7.51 -8.61 -3.66
N LEU A 539 8.16 -7.83 -2.83
CA LEU A 539 9.41 -7.13 -3.15
C LEU A 539 10.62 -7.99 -2.75
N ASN A 540 11.75 -7.72 -3.37
CA ASN A 540 13.03 -8.31 -2.98
C ASN A 540 13.53 -7.68 -1.67
N ALA A 541 14.51 -8.30 -1.04
CA ALA A 541 15.11 -7.75 0.17
C ALA A 541 15.78 -6.40 -0.10
N ASP A 542 15.86 -5.56 0.95
CA ASP A 542 16.74 -4.40 0.96
C ASP A 542 18.19 -4.87 0.96
N THR A 543 18.78 -5.02 -0.23
CA THR A 543 20.08 -5.63 -0.39
C THR A 543 21.23 -4.75 0.09
N GLU A 544 21.02 -3.45 0.23
CA GLU A 544 22.07 -2.56 0.71
C GLU A 544 22.42 -2.79 2.18
N THR A 545 21.41 -3.02 3.01
CA THR A 545 21.58 -3.26 4.43
C THR A 545 21.66 -4.75 4.73
N GLU A 546 20.73 -5.53 4.24
CA GLU A 546 20.55 -6.93 4.61
C GLU A 546 21.68 -7.85 4.13
N THR A 547 22.28 -7.58 2.96
CA THR A 547 23.45 -8.37 2.50
C THR A 547 24.69 -8.18 3.39
N LYS A 548 24.79 -7.04 4.08
CA LYS A 548 25.90 -6.76 4.99
C LYS A 548 25.69 -7.38 6.38
N TYR A 549 24.47 -7.34 6.88
CA TYR A 549 24.16 -7.66 8.27
C TYR A 549 23.45 -9.01 8.43
N ASN A 550 22.60 -9.39 7.48
CA ASN A 550 21.68 -10.53 7.58
C ASN A 550 21.77 -11.52 6.41
N LYS A 551 22.92 -11.59 5.72
CA LYS A 551 23.09 -12.47 4.55
C LYS A 551 22.66 -13.93 4.81
N LYS A 552 22.97 -14.47 6.00
CA LYS A 552 22.56 -15.84 6.37
C LYS A 552 21.04 -16.01 6.43
N GLU A 553 20.34 -15.03 6.94
CA GLU A 553 18.86 -15.06 6.97
C GLU A 553 18.28 -14.90 5.57
N LEU A 554 18.87 -14.08 4.70
CA LEU A 554 18.47 -14.00 3.31
C LEU A 554 18.67 -15.34 2.59
N GLU A 555 19.80 -16.03 2.80
CA GLU A 555 20.06 -17.36 2.24
C GLU A 555 19.02 -18.38 2.72
N LYS A 556 18.72 -18.40 4.02
CA LYS A 556 17.73 -19.29 4.64
C LYS A 556 16.32 -19.05 4.09
N ASN A 557 15.96 -17.80 3.78
CA ASN A 557 14.66 -17.41 3.27
C ASN A 557 14.56 -17.42 1.73
N GLY A 558 15.54 -18.01 1.04
CA GLY A 558 15.48 -18.27 -0.40
C GLY A 558 15.75 -17.06 -1.30
N TYR A 559 16.42 -16.02 -0.77
CA TYR A 559 16.86 -14.87 -1.56
C TYR A 559 18.15 -15.14 -2.36
N TYR A 560 18.77 -16.29 -2.19
CA TYR A 560 20.00 -16.69 -2.90
C TYR A 560 19.82 -18.02 -3.61
N THR A 561 20.41 -18.13 -4.79
CA THR A 561 20.58 -19.37 -5.55
C THR A 561 22.05 -19.58 -5.89
N THR A 562 22.41 -20.77 -6.36
CA THR A 562 23.78 -21.08 -6.81
C THR A 562 23.80 -21.10 -8.34
N ASN A 563 24.65 -20.28 -8.94
CA ASN A 563 24.82 -20.25 -10.39
C ASN A 563 25.63 -21.46 -10.89
N ALA A 564 25.78 -21.59 -12.21
CA ALA A 564 26.51 -22.67 -12.82
C ALA A 564 28.02 -22.72 -12.44
N ALA A 565 28.60 -21.61 -11.96
CA ALA A 565 29.95 -21.53 -11.46
C ALA A 565 30.11 -21.91 -9.97
N GLY A 566 28.99 -22.27 -9.30
CA GLY A 566 28.97 -22.59 -7.87
C GLY A 566 28.90 -21.35 -6.95
N GLU A 567 28.70 -20.17 -7.49
CA GLU A 567 28.65 -18.92 -6.73
C GLU A 567 27.21 -18.64 -6.26
N LYS A 568 27.05 -18.12 -5.03
CA LYS A 568 25.77 -17.66 -4.50
C LYS A 568 25.43 -16.28 -5.03
N ILE A 569 24.36 -16.19 -5.78
CA ILE A 569 23.81 -14.96 -6.37
C ILE A 569 22.39 -14.72 -5.86
N LEU A 570 21.92 -13.47 -5.88
CA LEU A 570 20.53 -13.14 -5.54
C LEU A 570 19.57 -13.84 -6.51
N ASP A 571 18.52 -14.40 -5.96
CA ASP A 571 17.47 -15.11 -6.70
C ASP A 571 16.21 -14.26 -6.77
N TYR A 572 16.02 -13.57 -7.88
CA TYR A 572 14.86 -12.71 -8.10
C TYR A 572 13.55 -13.48 -8.30
N ARG A 573 13.59 -14.82 -8.41
CA ARG A 573 12.37 -15.65 -8.44
C ARG A 573 11.59 -15.56 -7.13
N ILE A 574 12.21 -15.05 -6.05
CA ILE A 574 11.52 -14.72 -4.81
C ILE A 574 10.33 -13.77 -5.03
N LEU A 575 10.40 -12.88 -6.03
CA LEU A 575 9.34 -11.94 -6.35
C LEU A 575 8.02 -12.61 -6.77
N LYS A 576 8.08 -13.84 -7.30
CA LYS A 576 6.90 -14.62 -7.70
C LYS A 576 6.20 -15.30 -6.53
N LYS A 577 6.91 -15.53 -5.43
CA LYS A 577 6.38 -16.31 -4.31
C LYS A 577 5.22 -15.58 -3.66
N ARG A 578 4.07 -16.25 -3.64
CA ARG A 578 2.87 -15.73 -3.01
C ARG A 578 3.06 -15.59 -1.49
N LEU A 579 2.33 -14.67 -0.91
CA LEU A 579 2.27 -14.45 0.53
C LEU A 579 1.26 -15.41 1.16
N ILE A 580 1.33 -15.59 2.50
CA ILE A 580 0.52 -16.58 3.22
C ILE A 580 -0.99 -16.43 2.98
N TRP A 581 -1.47 -15.21 2.89
CA TRP A 581 -2.89 -14.92 2.69
C TRP A 581 -3.35 -15.09 1.22
N ALA A 582 -2.44 -15.21 0.27
CA ALA A 582 -2.74 -15.54 -1.12
C ALA A 582 -2.73 -17.06 -1.37
N GLN A 583 -2.67 -17.87 -0.31
CA GLN A 583 -2.76 -19.32 -0.39
C GLN A 583 -4.12 -19.75 -0.92
N LYS A 584 -4.09 -20.70 -1.84
CA LYS A 584 -5.28 -21.23 -2.47
C LYS A 584 -6.21 -21.93 -1.46
N ASN A 585 -7.50 -21.58 -1.54
CA ASN A 585 -8.56 -22.40 -0.99
C ASN A 585 -9.30 -23.10 -2.17
N PRO A 586 -9.19 -24.42 -2.33
CA PRO A 586 -9.82 -25.14 -3.44
C PRO A 586 -11.34 -24.95 -3.53
N ALA A 587 -12.01 -24.59 -2.44
CA ALA A 587 -13.46 -24.36 -2.42
C ALA A 587 -13.89 -23.03 -3.06
N VAL A 588 -12.97 -22.04 -3.18
CA VAL A 588 -13.31 -20.68 -3.66
C VAL A 588 -12.46 -20.22 -4.86
N VAL A 589 -11.36 -20.90 -5.15
CA VAL A 589 -10.45 -20.54 -6.23
C VAL A 589 -10.39 -21.68 -7.25
N GLN A 590 -10.78 -21.40 -8.47
CA GLN A 590 -10.56 -22.30 -9.60
C GLN A 590 -9.25 -21.89 -10.31
N CYS A 591 -8.19 -22.64 -10.06
CA CYS A 591 -6.86 -22.41 -10.64
C CYS A 591 -6.35 -23.67 -11.31
N ALA A 592 -5.77 -23.52 -12.48
CA ALA A 592 -5.21 -24.64 -13.24
C ALA A 592 -3.87 -25.15 -12.67
N ASP A 593 -3.19 -24.35 -11.87
CA ASP A 593 -1.82 -24.63 -11.40
C ASP A 593 -1.72 -24.71 -9.87
N ASP A 594 -1.54 -25.94 -9.37
CA ASP A 594 -1.61 -26.27 -7.94
C ASP A 594 -0.25 -26.38 -7.23
N ASN A 595 0.87 -26.24 -7.95
CA ASN A 595 2.21 -26.54 -7.46
C ASN A 595 2.97 -25.32 -6.93
N ILE A 596 2.36 -24.54 -6.02
CA ILE A 596 3.08 -23.46 -5.36
C ILE A 596 3.50 -23.95 -3.99
N GLU A 597 4.78 -24.32 -3.86
CA GLU A 597 5.36 -24.65 -2.57
C GLU A 597 5.47 -23.41 -1.69
N TRP A 598 5.01 -23.55 -0.47
CA TRP A 598 5.09 -22.56 0.58
C TRP A 598 6.40 -22.69 1.34
N MET A 599 7.05 -21.57 1.57
CA MET A 599 8.07 -21.49 2.61
C MET A 599 7.49 -20.93 3.88
#